data_1770715809ce9164e3f4ce0f23fb8520
#
_entry.id   1770715809ce9164e3f4ce0f23fb8520
#
_cell.length_a   1.000
_cell.length_b   1.000
_cell.length_c   1.000
_cell.angle_alpha   90.00
_cell.angle_beta   90.00
_cell.angle_gamma   90.00
#
_symmetry.space_group_name_H-M   'P 1'
#
loop_
_entity.id
_entity.type
_entity.pdbx_description
1 polymer ?
#
loop_
_entity_poly.entity_id
_entity_poly.type
_entity_poly.pdbx_seq_one_letter_code
_entity_poly.pdbx_strand_id
1 'polypeptide(L)'
;MSFDLHHINAAIAAHGAVTRVVIADIKGSSPREIGAAMLLWPGGQSGSIGGGALEYQASQAPQSGLRRYPLGPELGQCCGGHVTLVTEHFTKPIDATDVFIRRIEGDMAMPLPIAQLQKARRNGSADPAALICTAGWLAETLTPAAQPLWIWGAGHVGRAVVHIASQMPELEVTWIDTSPERFPRTPPETVTLVPAENPAPLMAHAPRHAQHLIFTYAHSLDLTLCHAALLRGFDFCGLIGSASKWARFQRRLLALGHAPTQISKITCPIGDPNLGKQPISIAIGVTQALLSHNMNAKTRHRSALS
;
A
#
# COMPACT_ATOMS: atom_id res chain seq x y z
N MET A 1 -5.43 -6.74 -6.20
CA MET A 1 -4.84 -5.40 -6.40
C MET A 1 -5.82 -4.54 -7.16
N SER A 2 -5.77 -3.22 -6.97
CA SER A 2 -6.59 -2.21 -7.65
C SER A 2 -5.77 -1.56 -8.77
N PHE A 3 -6.44 -0.80 -9.64
CA PHE A 3 -5.81 -0.11 -10.75
C PHE A 3 -5.02 1.12 -10.24
N ASP A 4 -3.71 1.11 -10.39
CA ASP A 4 -2.84 2.21 -10.00
C ASP A 4 -2.79 3.29 -11.10
N LEU A 5 -3.75 4.21 -11.03
CA LEU A 5 -3.89 5.31 -11.98
C LEU A 5 -2.69 6.25 -11.97
N HIS A 6 -2.14 6.53 -10.79
CA HIS A 6 -1.00 7.45 -10.65
C HIS A 6 0.25 6.88 -11.33
N HIS A 7 0.56 5.61 -11.05
CA HIS A 7 1.72 4.94 -11.65
C HIS A 7 1.62 4.87 -13.19
N ILE A 8 0.44 4.52 -13.71
CA ILE A 8 0.24 4.47 -15.17
C ILE A 8 0.39 5.87 -15.80
N ASN A 9 -0.22 6.90 -15.23
CA ASN A 9 -0.14 8.26 -15.75
C ASN A 9 1.29 8.83 -15.66
N ALA A 10 2.02 8.53 -14.59
CA ALA A 10 3.43 8.88 -14.45
C ALA A 10 4.29 8.19 -15.54
N ALA A 11 4.06 6.91 -15.79
CA ALA A 11 4.75 6.17 -16.84
C ALA A 11 4.43 6.72 -18.24
N ILE A 12 3.17 7.09 -18.53
CA ILE A 12 2.78 7.75 -19.80
C ILE A 12 3.50 9.09 -19.94
N ALA A 13 3.54 9.90 -18.88
CA ALA A 13 4.21 11.19 -18.90
C ALA A 13 5.73 11.07 -19.18
N ALA A 14 6.36 10.04 -18.59
CA ALA A 14 7.81 9.79 -18.76
C ALA A 14 8.18 9.17 -20.10
N HIS A 15 7.35 8.28 -20.65
CA HIS A 15 7.69 7.44 -21.81
C HIS A 15 6.80 7.66 -23.05
N GLY A 16 5.78 8.50 -22.94
CA GLY A 16 4.85 8.84 -24.04
C GLY A 16 3.79 7.77 -24.30
N ALA A 17 4.15 6.51 -24.31
CA ALA A 17 3.24 5.39 -24.52
C ALA A 17 3.64 4.21 -23.64
N VAL A 18 2.65 3.53 -23.03
CA VAL A 18 2.87 2.34 -22.22
C VAL A 18 1.90 1.24 -22.60
N THR A 19 2.37 0.00 -22.54
CA THR A 19 1.54 -1.20 -22.63
C THR A 19 1.38 -1.77 -21.25
N ARG A 20 0.14 -1.95 -20.80
CA ARG A 20 -0.18 -2.62 -19.55
C ARG A 20 -0.63 -4.04 -19.83
N VAL A 21 -0.07 -4.99 -19.09
CA VAL A 21 -0.52 -6.38 -19.05
C VAL A 21 -0.97 -6.69 -17.64
N VAL A 22 -2.20 -7.17 -17.46
CA VAL A 22 -2.79 -7.45 -16.15
C VAL A 22 -3.39 -8.85 -16.11
N ILE A 23 -3.24 -9.55 -14.99
CA ILE A 23 -3.93 -10.82 -14.72
C ILE A 23 -5.40 -10.52 -14.43
N ALA A 24 -6.27 -10.89 -15.36
CA ALA A 24 -7.71 -10.62 -15.26
C ALA A 24 -8.52 -11.80 -14.68
N ASP A 25 -8.03 -13.03 -14.85
CA ASP A 25 -8.65 -14.25 -14.30
C ASP A 25 -7.60 -15.32 -14.05
N ILE A 26 -7.83 -16.17 -13.06
CA ILE A 26 -6.97 -17.30 -12.68
C ILE A 26 -7.83 -18.53 -12.46
N LYS A 27 -7.40 -19.65 -13.03
CA LYS A 27 -7.93 -20.98 -12.70
C LYS A 27 -6.80 -21.90 -12.31
N GLY A 28 -6.92 -22.49 -11.13
CA GLY A 28 -5.85 -23.28 -10.53
C GLY A 28 -4.79 -22.43 -9.84
N SER A 29 -3.58 -22.93 -9.74
CA SER A 29 -2.46 -22.22 -9.09
C SER A 29 -1.82 -21.19 -10.03
N SER A 30 -1.50 -20.03 -9.50
CA SER A 30 -0.83 -18.93 -10.23
C SER A 30 0.25 -18.32 -9.34
N PRO A 31 1.36 -17.83 -9.94
CA PRO A 31 2.43 -17.16 -9.19
C PRO A 31 2.02 -15.79 -8.62
N ARG A 32 1.01 -15.14 -9.20
CA ARG A 32 0.50 -13.84 -8.77
C ARG A 32 -1.04 -13.84 -8.77
N GLU A 33 -1.60 -12.94 -8.01
CA GLU A 33 -3.03 -12.73 -7.80
C GLU A 33 -3.70 -11.97 -8.98
N ILE A 34 -5.02 -12.05 -9.07
CA ILE A 34 -5.83 -11.22 -9.98
C ILE A 34 -5.57 -9.74 -9.69
N GLY A 35 -5.38 -8.95 -10.75
CA GLY A 35 -5.03 -7.53 -10.70
C GLY A 35 -3.52 -7.27 -10.64
N ALA A 36 -2.66 -8.29 -10.49
CA ALA A 36 -1.23 -8.12 -10.68
C ALA A 36 -0.95 -7.67 -12.12
N ALA A 37 -0.13 -6.64 -12.29
CA ALA A 37 0.11 -6.03 -13.57
C ALA A 37 1.59 -5.67 -13.78
N MET A 38 2.00 -5.59 -15.04
CA MET A 38 3.24 -4.98 -15.47
C MET A 38 2.97 -3.91 -16.52
N LEU A 39 3.80 -2.89 -16.53
CA LEU A 39 3.87 -1.86 -17.57
C LEU A 39 5.12 -2.08 -18.41
N LEU A 40 4.97 -1.93 -19.70
CA LEU A 40 6.03 -2.09 -20.70
C LEU A 40 6.14 -0.80 -21.52
N TRP A 41 7.37 -0.36 -21.80
CA TRP A 41 7.67 0.74 -22.72
C TRP A 41 8.98 0.48 -23.46
N PRO A 42 9.34 1.21 -24.50
CA PRO A 42 10.62 1.02 -25.19
C PRO A 42 11.80 1.16 -24.23
N GLY A 43 12.53 0.07 -24.04
CA GLY A 43 13.74 0.03 -23.20
C GLY A 43 13.50 -0.25 -21.70
N GLY A 44 12.25 -0.53 -21.25
CA GLY A 44 12.02 -0.83 -19.85
C GLY A 44 10.66 -1.42 -19.50
N GLN A 45 10.56 -1.82 -18.24
CA GLN A 45 9.32 -2.31 -17.65
C GLN A 45 9.24 -1.99 -16.16
N SER A 46 8.04 -2.00 -15.60
CA SER A 46 7.80 -1.97 -14.16
C SER A 46 6.65 -2.88 -13.76
N GLY A 47 6.63 -3.29 -12.50
CA GLY A 47 5.65 -4.27 -12.02
C GLY A 47 5.98 -5.69 -12.47
N SER A 48 5.09 -6.65 -12.13
CA SER A 48 5.28 -8.07 -12.46
C SER A 48 3.95 -8.82 -12.45
N ILE A 49 3.80 -9.75 -13.38
CA ILE A 49 2.69 -10.71 -13.45
C ILE A 49 3.09 -12.13 -13.02
N GLY A 50 4.28 -12.28 -12.43
CA GLY A 50 4.78 -13.56 -11.90
C GLY A 50 6.13 -14.00 -12.43
N GLY A 51 6.76 -13.19 -13.30
CA GLY A 51 8.10 -13.42 -13.82
C GLY A 51 8.24 -14.53 -14.86
N GLY A 52 9.48 -14.77 -15.25
CA GLY A 52 9.86 -15.91 -16.10
C GLY A 52 9.22 -15.92 -17.48
N ALA A 53 8.89 -17.13 -17.96
CA ALA A 53 8.39 -17.36 -19.30
C ALA A 53 7.05 -16.66 -19.60
N LEU A 54 6.18 -16.48 -18.59
CA LEU A 54 4.91 -15.80 -18.78
C LEU A 54 5.11 -14.32 -19.15
N GLU A 55 5.95 -13.60 -18.40
CA GLU A 55 6.27 -12.20 -18.69
C GLU A 55 6.98 -12.06 -20.03
N TYR A 56 7.94 -12.94 -20.29
CA TYR A 56 8.65 -12.96 -21.56
C TYR A 56 7.69 -13.14 -22.75
N GLN A 57 6.79 -14.13 -22.70
CA GLN A 57 5.81 -14.33 -23.78
C GLN A 57 4.85 -13.15 -23.93
N ALA A 58 4.37 -12.59 -22.81
CA ALA A 58 3.46 -11.45 -22.84
C ALA A 58 4.13 -10.16 -23.35
N SER A 59 5.46 -10.02 -23.19
CA SER A 59 6.22 -8.84 -23.63
C SER A 59 6.69 -8.88 -25.08
N GLN A 60 6.87 -10.08 -25.68
CA GLN A 60 7.45 -10.22 -27.03
C GLN A 60 6.59 -9.60 -28.14
N ALA A 61 5.28 -9.73 -28.08
CA ALA A 61 4.35 -9.13 -29.03
C ALA A 61 3.03 -8.80 -28.32
N PRO A 62 2.99 -7.74 -27.50
CA PRO A 62 1.82 -7.41 -26.73
C PRO A 62 0.71 -6.90 -27.65
N GLN A 63 -0.21 -7.79 -28.02
CA GLN A 63 -1.41 -7.43 -28.78
C GLN A 63 -2.54 -7.11 -27.79
N SER A 64 -3.22 -5.98 -28.01
CA SER A 64 -4.40 -5.61 -27.20
C SER A 64 -5.46 -6.69 -27.20
N GLY A 65 -6.13 -6.85 -26.09
CA GLY A 65 -7.23 -7.80 -25.91
C GLY A 65 -6.99 -8.82 -24.81
N LEU A 66 -7.83 -9.85 -24.78
CA LEU A 66 -7.82 -10.95 -23.83
C LEU A 66 -7.06 -12.15 -24.41
N ARG A 67 -6.14 -12.70 -23.61
CA ARG A 67 -5.42 -13.93 -23.98
C ARG A 67 -5.31 -14.87 -22.77
N ARG A 68 -5.48 -16.17 -23.03
CA ARG A 68 -5.31 -17.22 -22.02
C ARG A 68 -3.94 -17.87 -22.19
N TYR A 69 -3.26 -18.04 -21.05
CA TYR A 69 -1.95 -18.68 -20.98
C TYR A 69 -2.01 -19.86 -20.02
N PRO A 70 -1.81 -21.09 -20.49
CA PRO A 70 -1.68 -22.24 -19.61
C PRO A 70 -0.36 -22.15 -18.83
N LEU A 71 -0.44 -22.30 -17.50
CA LEU A 71 0.72 -22.36 -16.62
C LEU A 71 1.13 -23.83 -16.48
N GLY A 72 1.92 -24.33 -17.37
CA GLY A 72 2.31 -25.75 -17.41
C GLY A 72 3.78 -25.95 -17.73
N PRO A 73 4.17 -27.22 -17.99
CA PRO A 73 5.56 -27.56 -18.34
C PRO A 73 6.12 -26.78 -19.52
N GLU A 74 5.28 -26.37 -20.48
CA GLU A 74 5.66 -25.55 -21.64
C GLU A 74 6.21 -24.16 -21.23
N LEU A 75 5.79 -23.63 -20.06
CA LEU A 75 6.31 -22.41 -19.47
C LEU A 75 7.34 -22.67 -18.36
N GLY A 76 7.82 -23.91 -18.22
CA GLY A 76 8.76 -24.28 -17.15
C GLY A 76 8.22 -24.11 -15.75
N GLN A 77 6.87 -24.07 -15.61
CA GLN A 77 6.20 -23.90 -14.31
C GLN A 77 5.54 -25.21 -13.86
N CYS A 78 5.68 -25.52 -12.58
CA CYS A 78 5.02 -26.66 -11.94
C CYS A 78 3.55 -26.38 -11.57
N CYS A 79 3.07 -25.13 -11.80
CA CYS A 79 1.70 -24.74 -11.55
C CYS A 79 0.79 -25.24 -12.68
N GLY A 80 -0.14 -26.16 -12.39
CA GLY A 80 -1.09 -26.72 -13.38
C GLY A 80 -2.30 -25.83 -13.67
N GLY A 81 -2.23 -24.51 -13.44
CA GLY A 81 -3.32 -23.57 -13.69
C GLY A 81 -3.25 -22.87 -15.05
N HIS A 82 -4.15 -21.91 -15.27
CA HIS A 82 -4.04 -20.97 -16.36
C HIS A 82 -4.44 -19.56 -15.91
N VAL A 83 -3.89 -18.56 -16.57
CA VAL A 83 -4.22 -17.15 -16.36
C VAL A 83 -4.82 -16.56 -17.62
N THR A 84 -5.75 -15.64 -17.45
CA THR A 84 -6.21 -14.77 -18.53
C THR A 84 -5.55 -13.42 -18.33
N LEU A 85 -4.79 -12.97 -19.33
CA LEU A 85 -4.17 -11.67 -19.37
C LEU A 85 -5.01 -10.72 -20.22
N VAL A 86 -5.13 -9.47 -19.76
CA VAL A 86 -5.60 -8.35 -20.58
C VAL A 86 -4.40 -7.48 -20.90
N THR A 87 -4.22 -7.19 -22.20
CA THR A 87 -3.19 -6.27 -22.70
C THR A 87 -3.86 -5.02 -23.25
N GLU A 88 -3.39 -3.84 -22.81
CA GLU A 88 -3.90 -2.54 -23.22
C GLU A 88 -2.75 -1.60 -23.55
N HIS A 89 -2.96 -0.70 -24.52
CA HIS A 89 -1.99 0.34 -24.87
C HIS A 89 -2.53 1.72 -24.51
N PHE A 90 -1.78 2.46 -23.73
CA PHE A 90 -2.13 3.80 -23.28
C PHE A 90 -1.13 4.81 -23.85
N THR A 91 -1.65 5.82 -24.56
CA THR A 91 -0.87 6.92 -25.16
C THR A 91 -1.25 8.29 -24.60
N LYS A 92 -2.28 8.33 -23.76
CA LYS A 92 -2.78 9.56 -23.12
C LYS A 92 -3.07 9.26 -21.66
N PRO A 93 -2.94 10.25 -20.77
CA PRO A 93 -3.33 10.12 -19.38
C PRO A 93 -4.78 9.64 -19.27
N ILE A 94 -5.00 8.76 -18.30
CA ILE A 94 -6.30 8.21 -18.00
C ILE A 94 -6.96 9.11 -16.96
N ASP A 95 -8.21 9.50 -17.20
CA ASP A 95 -9.05 10.21 -16.23
C ASP A 95 -10.14 9.27 -15.73
N ALA A 96 -10.06 8.90 -14.45
CA ALA A 96 -11.04 8.07 -13.79
C ALA A 96 -11.04 8.40 -12.28
N THR A 97 -12.22 8.32 -11.64
CA THR A 97 -12.36 8.72 -10.23
C THR A 97 -12.54 7.56 -9.26
N ASP A 98 -13.37 6.57 -9.59
CA ASP A 98 -13.71 5.47 -8.67
C ASP A 98 -13.45 4.09 -9.25
N VAL A 99 -13.90 3.89 -10.48
CA VAL A 99 -13.79 2.64 -11.23
C VAL A 99 -13.41 2.96 -12.66
N PHE A 100 -12.39 2.31 -13.17
CA PHE A 100 -12.02 2.39 -14.58
C PHE A 100 -12.71 1.26 -15.35
N ILE A 101 -13.75 1.61 -16.13
CA ILE A 101 -14.56 0.67 -16.89
C ILE A 101 -14.31 0.88 -18.37
N ARG A 102 -14.01 -0.22 -19.08
CA ARG A 102 -13.82 -0.18 -20.55
C ARG A 102 -14.12 -1.53 -21.19
N ARG A 103 -14.43 -1.47 -22.46
CA ARG A 103 -14.60 -2.64 -23.31
C ARG A 103 -13.25 -3.00 -23.91
N ILE A 104 -12.83 -4.22 -23.73
CA ILE A 104 -11.56 -4.77 -24.23
C ILE A 104 -11.75 -5.42 -25.59
N GLU A 105 -12.87 -6.15 -25.77
CA GLU A 105 -13.18 -6.84 -27.01
C GLU A 105 -14.70 -7.09 -27.16
N GLY A 106 -15.13 -7.48 -28.38
CA GLY A 106 -16.52 -7.78 -28.69
C GLY A 106 -17.45 -6.57 -28.71
N ASP A 107 -18.75 -6.82 -28.96
CA ASP A 107 -19.77 -5.77 -29.13
C ASP A 107 -20.90 -5.82 -28.08
N MET A 108 -20.75 -6.66 -27.07
CA MET A 108 -21.79 -6.82 -26.03
C MET A 108 -21.97 -5.54 -25.21
N ALA A 109 -23.22 -5.26 -24.84
CA ALA A 109 -23.54 -4.22 -23.88
C ALA A 109 -22.88 -4.50 -22.53
N MET A 110 -22.75 -3.44 -21.71
CA MET A 110 -22.11 -3.55 -20.38
C MET A 110 -22.85 -4.60 -19.53
N PRO A 111 -22.13 -5.61 -19.03
CA PRO A 111 -22.71 -6.67 -18.22
C PRO A 111 -23.21 -6.18 -16.86
N LEU A 112 -24.28 -6.81 -16.36
CA LEU A 112 -24.89 -6.46 -15.07
C LEU A 112 -23.92 -6.41 -13.89
N PRO A 113 -22.96 -7.35 -13.73
CA PRO A 113 -21.98 -7.27 -12.63
C PRO A 113 -21.16 -5.97 -12.63
N ILE A 114 -20.80 -5.46 -13.81
CA ILE A 114 -20.04 -4.20 -13.94
C ILE A 114 -20.94 -2.99 -13.62
N ALA A 115 -22.19 -2.99 -14.09
CA ALA A 115 -23.15 -1.95 -13.75
C ALA A 115 -23.46 -1.92 -12.23
N GLN A 116 -23.55 -3.08 -11.60
CA GLN A 116 -23.71 -3.19 -10.15
C GLN A 116 -22.49 -2.67 -9.39
N LEU A 117 -21.26 -3.00 -9.83
CA LEU A 117 -20.02 -2.45 -9.28
C LEU A 117 -20.01 -0.93 -9.31
N GLN A 118 -20.34 -0.34 -10.47
CA GLN A 118 -20.38 1.10 -10.63
C GLN A 118 -21.43 1.76 -9.70
N LYS A 119 -22.61 1.16 -9.56
CA LYS A 119 -23.65 1.63 -8.64
C LYS A 119 -23.24 1.52 -7.18
N ALA A 120 -22.63 0.40 -6.78
CA ALA A 120 -22.17 0.17 -5.43
C ALA A 120 -21.13 1.21 -5.02
N ARG A 121 -20.17 1.55 -5.90
CA ARG A 121 -19.16 2.58 -5.65
C ARG A 121 -19.76 3.97 -5.50
N ARG A 122 -20.69 4.37 -6.36
CA ARG A 122 -21.40 5.67 -6.24
C ARG A 122 -22.16 5.80 -4.92
N ASN A 123 -22.66 4.70 -4.38
CA ASN A 123 -23.41 4.68 -3.12
C ASN A 123 -22.50 4.53 -1.89
N GLY A 124 -21.17 4.55 -2.05
CA GLY A 124 -20.22 4.34 -0.97
C GLY A 124 -20.28 2.95 -0.34
N SER A 125 -20.94 1.99 -1.01
CA SER A 125 -21.03 0.60 -0.55
C SER A 125 -19.66 -0.07 -0.68
N ALA A 126 -19.34 -0.89 0.31
CA ALA A 126 -18.04 -1.49 0.39
C ALA A 126 -17.75 -2.54 -0.64
N ASP A 127 -16.52 -2.56 -0.86
CA ASP A 127 -15.55 -3.45 -1.48
C ASP A 127 -16.12 -4.52 -2.42
N PRO A 128 -16.53 -4.08 -3.62
CA PRO A 128 -16.69 -5.01 -4.72
C PRO A 128 -15.31 -5.51 -5.15
N ALA A 129 -15.26 -6.63 -5.86
CA ALA A 129 -14.03 -7.16 -6.42
C ALA A 129 -13.16 -6.05 -7.03
N ALA A 130 -11.87 -6.03 -6.72
CA ALA A 130 -10.95 -5.00 -7.22
C ALA A 130 -10.87 -4.99 -8.75
N LEU A 131 -11.20 -6.13 -9.40
CA LEU A 131 -11.26 -6.32 -10.84
C LEU A 131 -12.40 -7.27 -11.22
N ILE A 132 -13.17 -6.89 -12.23
CA ILE A 132 -14.16 -7.74 -12.90
C ILE A 132 -13.83 -7.77 -14.38
N CYS A 133 -13.58 -8.97 -14.91
CA CYS A 133 -13.42 -9.22 -16.34
C CYS A 133 -14.52 -10.17 -16.82
N THR A 134 -15.43 -9.70 -17.64
CA THR A 134 -16.56 -10.51 -18.12
C THR A 134 -17.11 -9.98 -19.43
N ALA A 135 -17.52 -10.88 -20.33
CA ALA A 135 -18.14 -10.58 -21.63
C ALA A 135 -17.42 -9.51 -22.45
N GLY A 136 -16.06 -9.55 -22.43
CA GLY A 136 -15.24 -8.58 -23.17
C GLY A 136 -15.08 -7.21 -22.48
N TRP A 137 -15.59 -7.05 -21.26
CA TRP A 137 -15.44 -5.85 -20.47
C TRP A 137 -14.48 -6.05 -19.31
N LEU A 138 -13.76 -4.98 -18.97
CA LEU A 138 -12.90 -4.91 -17.80
C LEU A 138 -13.29 -3.71 -16.95
N ALA A 139 -13.54 -3.95 -15.67
CA ALA A 139 -13.76 -2.92 -14.67
C ALA A 139 -12.76 -3.11 -13.53
N GLU A 140 -12.06 -2.06 -13.17
CA GLU A 140 -11.07 -2.07 -12.09
C GLU A 140 -11.35 -0.91 -11.15
N THR A 141 -11.39 -1.21 -9.85
CA THR A 141 -11.43 -0.16 -8.84
C THR A 141 -10.08 0.52 -8.77
N LEU A 142 -10.08 1.85 -8.68
CA LEU A 142 -8.83 2.58 -8.53
C LEU A 142 -8.18 2.27 -7.19
N THR A 143 -6.85 2.30 -7.18
CA THR A 143 -6.10 2.22 -5.93
C THR A 143 -6.57 3.36 -5.03
N PRO A 144 -7.01 3.09 -3.80
CA PRO A 144 -7.28 4.14 -2.84
C PRO A 144 -6.06 5.05 -2.69
N ALA A 145 -6.28 6.30 -2.31
CA ALA A 145 -5.18 7.17 -1.94
C ALA A 145 -4.25 6.44 -0.95
N ALA A 146 -2.96 6.60 -1.12
CA ALA A 146 -1.99 5.94 -0.26
C ALA A 146 -2.26 6.28 1.20
N GLN A 147 -2.09 5.30 2.08
CA GLN A 147 -2.29 5.46 3.52
C GLN A 147 -1.20 6.36 4.09
N PRO A 148 -1.51 7.51 4.68
CA PRO A 148 -0.51 8.37 5.28
C PRO A 148 0.20 7.67 6.45
N LEU A 149 1.53 7.50 6.33
CA LEU A 149 2.40 6.93 7.34
C LEU A 149 3.41 7.98 7.81
N TRP A 150 3.27 8.42 9.05
CA TRP A 150 4.15 9.40 9.68
C TRP A 150 5.16 8.70 10.59
N ILE A 151 6.45 8.77 10.24
CA ILE A 151 7.53 8.13 10.98
C ILE A 151 8.32 9.21 11.73
N TRP A 152 8.33 9.11 13.05
CA TRP A 152 8.95 10.07 13.96
C TRP A 152 10.27 9.50 14.47
N GLY A 153 11.38 10.02 13.95
CA GLY A 153 12.75 9.63 14.30
C GLY A 153 13.53 9.02 13.13
N ALA A 154 14.71 9.58 12.85
CA ALA A 154 15.64 9.15 11.81
C ALA A 154 16.88 8.42 12.37
N GLY A 155 16.71 7.76 13.52
CA GLY A 155 17.71 6.84 14.08
C GLY A 155 17.79 5.52 13.30
N HIS A 156 18.61 4.59 13.76
CA HIS A 156 18.84 3.32 13.06
C HIS A 156 17.57 2.54 12.76
N VAL A 157 16.62 2.47 13.72
CA VAL A 157 15.34 1.78 13.52
C VAL A 157 14.46 2.54 12.53
N GLY A 158 14.31 3.85 12.68
CA GLY A 158 13.54 4.68 11.76
C GLY A 158 14.04 4.55 10.31
N ARG A 159 15.37 4.58 10.10
CA ARG A 159 15.99 4.38 8.78
C ARG A 159 15.67 3.00 8.19
N ALA A 160 15.74 1.95 9.00
CA ALA A 160 15.43 0.58 8.56
C ALA A 160 13.94 0.42 8.22
N VAL A 161 13.03 1.03 8.99
CA VAL A 161 11.60 1.02 8.72
C VAL A 161 11.28 1.80 7.44
N VAL A 162 11.84 3.02 7.29
CA VAL A 162 11.64 3.84 6.08
C VAL A 162 12.13 3.13 4.84
N HIS A 163 13.29 2.45 4.92
CA HIS A 163 13.83 1.67 3.80
C HIS A 163 12.86 0.60 3.30
N ILE A 164 12.11 -0.07 4.19
CA ILE A 164 11.10 -1.05 3.80
C ILE A 164 9.81 -0.35 3.35
N ALA A 165 9.32 0.62 4.12
CA ALA A 165 8.05 1.29 3.87
C ALA A 165 8.03 2.09 2.57
N SER A 166 9.17 2.68 2.18
CA SER A 166 9.30 3.43 0.91
C SER A 166 9.12 2.59 -0.35
N GLN A 167 9.16 1.27 -0.23
CA GLN A 167 8.94 0.33 -1.32
C GLN A 167 7.49 -0.17 -1.38
N MET A 168 6.62 0.32 -0.50
CA MET A 168 5.21 -0.01 -0.42
C MET A 168 4.37 1.11 -1.06
N PRO A 169 3.88 0.94 -2.30
CA PRO A 169 3.17 2.01 -3.01
C PRO A 169 1.83 2.38 -2.35
N GLU A 170 1.31 1.53 -1.46
CA GLU A 170 0.11 1.80 -0.67
C GLU A 170 0.35 2.72 0.53
N LEU A 171 1.60 3.15 0.79
CA LEU A 171 1.96 4.05 1.89
C LEU A 171 2.51 5.38 1.37
N GLU A 172 1.98 6.48 1.89
CA GLU A 172 2.54 7.82 1.71
C GLU A 172 3.37 8.18 2.94
N VAL A 173 4.71 8.07 2.80
CA VAL A 173 5.62 8.18 3.94
C VAL A 173 6.05 9.64 4.16
N THR A 174 5.71 10.18 5.34
CA THR A 174 6.27 11.43 5.89
C THR A 174 7.23 11.09 7.01
N TRP A 175 8.49 11.48 6.87
CA TRP A 175 9.56 11.14 7.81
C TRP A 175 10.06 12.39 8.54
N ILE A 176 9.95 12.40 9.86
CA ILE A 176 10.17 13.57 10.70
C ILE A 176 11.31 13.31 11.69
N ASP A 177 12.23 14.25 11.82
CA ASP A 177 13.21 14.30 12.93
C ASP A 177 13.57 15.76 13.25
N THR A 178 14.38 15.97 14.27
CA THR A 178 14.67 17.26 14.89
C THR A 178 15.59 18.16 14.04
N SER A 179 16.35 17.59 13.10
CA SER A 179 17.20 18.40 12.21
C SER A 179 17.50 17.67 10.88
N PRO A 180 17.92 18.39 9.83
CA PRO A 180 18.26 17.82 8.52
C PRO A 180 19.38 16.76 8.59
N GLU A 181 20.36 16.95 9.45
CA GLU A 181 21.54 16.07 9.58
C GLU A 181 21.19 14.68 10.14
N ARG A 182 20.00 14.56 10.73
CA ARG A 182 19.50 13.28 11.24
C ARG A 182 19.17 12.29 10.12
N PHE A 183 18.75 12.80 8.96
CA PHE A 183 18.41 11.97 7.81
C PHE A 183 19.66 11.42 7.10
N PRO A 184 19.54 10.32 6.34
CA PRO A 184 20.63 9.83 5.51
C PRO A 184 20.92 10.82 4.36
N ARG A 185 22.14 10.80 3.82
CA ARG A 185 22.53 11.67 2.70
C ARG A 185 21.73 11.40 1.43
N THR A 186 21.29 10.18 1.24
CA THR A 186 20.48 9.73 0.10
C THR A 186 19.20 9.07 0.63
N PRO A 187 18.17 9.87 0.98
CA PRO A 187 16.87 9.32 1.36
C PRO A 187 16.14 8.74 0.15
N PRO A 188 15.19 7.82 0.32
CA PRO A 188 14.33 7.39 -0.78
C PRO A 188 13.54 8.58 -1.36
N GLU A 189 13.46 8.67 -2.69
CA GLU A 189 12.80 9.79 -3.39
C GLU A 189 11.28 9.86 -3.13
N THR A 190 10.67 8.72 -2.79
CA THR A 190 9.22 8.60 -2.50
C THR A 190 8.85 9.08 -1.09
N VAL A 191 9.82 9.56 -0.29
CA VAL A 191 9.61 9.91 1.12
C VAL A 191 9.68 11.42 1.31
N THR A 192 8.65 11.99 1.91
CA THR A 192 8.65 13.40 2.31
C THR A 192 9.45 13.58 3.60
N LEU A 193 10.55 14.35 3.55
CA LEU A 193 11.37 14.67 4.73
C LEU A 193 10.88 15.95 5.40
N VAL A 194 10.72 15.93 6.71
CA VAL A 194 10.30 17.08 7.50
C VAL A 194 11.24 17.27 8.69
N PRO A 195 12.33 18.05 8.53
CA PRO A 195 13.15 18.46 9.65
C PRO A 195 12.40 19.53 10.48
N ALA A 196 12.30 19.33 11.81
CA ALA A 196 11.62 20.28 12.70
C ALA A 196 12.23 20.22 14.10
N GLU A 197 12.82 21.31 14.57
CA GLU A 197 13.45 21.39 15.89
C GLU A 197 12.52 20.94 17.02
N ASN A 198 11.23 21.28 16.91
CA ASN A 198 10.18 20.78 17.79
C ASN A 198 9.11 20.04 16.96
N PRO A 199 9.21 18.72 16.81
CA PRO A 199 8.31 17.97 15.91
C PRO A 199 6.92 17.73 16.45
N ALA A 200 6.70 17.79 17.78
CA ALA A 200 5.40 17.40 18.36
C ALA A 200 4.19 18.25 17.85
N PRO A 201 4.29 19.58 17.64
CA PRO A 201 3.20 20.36 17.07
C PRO A 201 2.79 19.95 15.65
N LEU A 202 3.69 19.33 14.87
CA LEU A 202 3.38 18.83 13.53
C LEU A 202 2.31 17.76 13.53
N MET A 203 2.09 17.06 14.66
CA MET A 203 1.02 16.09 14.80
C MET A 203 -0.36 16.69 14.44
N ALA A 204 -0.58 17.98 14.69
CA ALA A 204 -1.81 18.67 14.35
C ALA A 204 -2.08 18.74 12.83
N HIS A 205 -1.03 18.63 12.00
CA HIS A 205 -1.13 18.63 10.54
C HIS A 205 -1.32 17.24 9.94
N ALA A 206 -1.06 16.18 10.71
CA ALA A 206 -1.28 14.82 10.23
C ALA A 206 -2.77 14.59 9.92
N PRO A 207 -3.12 13.85 8.86
CA PRO A 207 -4.49 13.40 8.65
C PRO A 207 -4.99 12.60 9.87
N ARG A 208 -6.28 12.73 10.22
CA ARG A 208 -6.85 11.99 11.37
C ARG A 208 -6.83 10.47 11.21
N HIS A 209 -6.73 9.99 9.99
CA HIS A 209 -6.59 8.57 9.66
C HIS A 209 -5.13 8.18 9.39
N ALA A 210 -4.17 9.05 9.68
CA ALA A 210 -2.76 8.71 9.53
C ALA A 210 -2.34 7.60 10.49
N GLN A 211 -1.32 6.87 10.08
CA GLN A 211 -0.63 5.88 10.91
C GLN A 211 0.67 6.50 11.42
N HIS A 212 0.97 6.30 12.69
CA HIS A 212 2.16 6.88 13.33
C HIS A 212 3.08 5.81 13.87
N LEU A 213 4.38 5.96 13.57
CA LEU A 213 5.45 5.14 14.13
C LEU A 213 6.44 6.03 14.87
N ILE A 214 6.59 5.84 16.19
CA ILE A 214 7.38 6.72 17.06
C ILE A 214 8.66 6.00 17.49
N PHE A 215 9.80 6.48 16.99
CA PHE A 215 11.15 5.90 17.16
C PHE A 215 12.19 6.97 17.52
N THR A 216 11.83 7.99 18.30
CA THR A 216 12.76 9.09 18.59
C THR A 216 13.86 8.65 19.56
N TYR A 217 14.91 9.44 19.64
CA TYR A 217 16.03 9.19 20.57
C TYR A 217 15.72 9.63 22.01
N ALA A 218 14.65 10.42 22.23
CA ALA A 218 14.34 11.02 23.51
C ALA A 218 12.97 10.53 24.04
N HIS A 219 12.98 9.92 25.24
CA HIS A 219 11.74 9.44 25.86
C HIS A 219 10.73 10.55 26.17
N SER A 220 11.20 11.79 26.45
CA SER A 220 10.34 12.96 26.65
C SER A 220 9.59 13.30 25.36
N LEU A 221 10.30 13.31 24.23
CA LEU A 221 9.70 13.57 22.93
C LEU A 221 8.71 12.45 22.54
N ASP A 222 9.07 11.19 22.74
CA ASP A 222 8.16 10.06 22.49
C ASP A 222 6.85 10.22 23.29
N LEU A 223 6.93 10.63 24.56
CA LEU A 223 5.74 10.84 25.38
C LEU A 223 4.89 12.00 24.85
N THR A 224 5.54 13.12 24.47
CA THR A 224 4.83 14.28 23.91
C THR A 224 4.15 13.92 22.58
N LEU A 225 4.80 13.14 21.74
CA LEU A 225 4.21 12.63 20.48
C LEU A 225 3.02 11.70 20.74
N CYS A 226 3.13 10.78 21.72
CA CYS A 226 1.99 9.93 22.12
C CYS A 226 0.80 10.76 22.62
N HIS A 227 1.06 11.78 23.45
CA HIS A 227 0.02 12.71 23.92
C HIS A 227 -0.64 13.45 22.76
N ALA A 228 0.16 14.02 21.85
CA ALA A 228 -0.35 14.73 20.68
C ALA A 228 -1.14 13.83 19.74
N ALA A 229 -0.69 12.59 19.53
CA ALA A 229 -1.40 11.61 18.71
C ALA A 229 -2.78 11.24 19.32
N LEU A 230 -2.85 11.05 20.63
CA LEU A 230 -4.12 10.78 21.33
C LEU A 230 -5.12 11.94 21.23
N LEU A 231 -4.62 13.19 21.23
CA LEU A 231 -5.47 14.36 21.02
C LEU A 231 -5.92 14.50 19.57
N ARG A 232 -5.04 14.22 18.60
CA ARG A 232 -5.34 14.36 17.17
C ARG A 232 -6.30 13.28 16.69
N GLY A 233 -6.13 12.04 17.17
CA GLY A 233 -6.71 10.84 16.59
C GLY A 233 -5.86 10.28 15.45
N PHE A 234 -5.91 8.96 15.28
CA PHE A 234 -5.11 8.20 14.31
C PHE A 234 -5.80 6.88 13.95
N ASP A 235 -5.40 6.29 12.84
CA ASP A 235 -5.79 4.91 12.48
C ASP A 235 -4.94 3.89 13.26
N PHE A 236 -3.61 4.10 13.28
CA PHE A 236 -2.67 3.25 13.99
C PHE A 236 -1.57 4.10 14.65
N CYS A 237 -1.14 3.72 15.84
CA CYS A 237 0.00 4.35 16.51
C CYS A 237 0.87 3.29 17.18
N GLY A 238 2.12 3.17 16.72
CA GLY A 238 3.11 2.27 17.27
C GLY A 238 4.27 3.02 17.93
N LEU A 239 4.63 2.61 19.14
CA LEU A 239 5.75 3.16 19.89
C LEU A 239 6.81 2.10 20.12
N ILE A 240 8.08 2.42 19.83
CA ILE A 240 9.20 1.60 20.24
C ILE A 240 9.46 1.75 21.75
N GLY A 241 9.62 0.64 22.43
CA GLY A 241 9.96 0.66 23.87
C GLY A 241 9.83 -0.70 24.52
N SER A 242 10.32 -0.79 25.75
CA SER A 242 10.10 -1.94 26.60
C SER A 242 8.75 -1.87 27.32
N ALA A 243 8.27 -2.99 27.85
CA ALA A 243 7.07 -3.02 28.70
C ALA A 243 7.18 -2.06 29.90
N SER A 244 8.37 -1.93 30.49
CA SER A 244 8.62 -1.00 31.60
C SER A 244 8.58 0.48 31.18
N LYS A 245 9.04 0.82 29.98
CA LYS A 245 8.86 2.17 29.39
C LYS A 245 7.37 2.45 29.19
N TRP A 246 6.65 1.50 28.60
CA TRP A 246 5.22 1.63 28.34
C TRP A 246 4.40 1.82 29.63
N ALA A 247 4.65 1.02 30.67
CA ALA A 247 3.97 1.17 31.96
C ALA A 247 4.18 2.57 32.59
N ARG A 248 5.36 3.18 32.39
CA ARG A 248 5.61 4.57 32.81
C ARG A 248 4.85 5.58 31.96
N PHE A 249 4.78 5.36 30.65
CA PHE A 249 4.06 6.24 29.72
C PHE A 249 2.56 6.21 29.97
N GLN A 250 1.97 5.04 30.20
CA GLN A 250 0.56 4.90 30.53
C GLN A 250 0.19 5.75 31.77
N ARG A 251 0.98 5.67 32.85
CA ARG A 251 0.75 6.49 34.07
C ARG A 251 0.81 7.99 33.79
N ARG A 252 1.77 8.42 32.95
CA ARG A 252 1.91 9.83 32.58
C ARG A 252 0.78 10.30 31.66
N LEU A 253 0.36 9.49 30.72
CA LEU A 253 -0.76 9.80 29.82
C LEU A 253 -2.10 9.87 30.59
N LEU A 254 -2.30 8.99 31.58
CA LEU A 254 -3.43 9.10 32.52
C LEU A 254 -3.40 10.43 33.28
N ALA A 255 -2.24 10.83 33.79
CA ALA A 255 -2.08 12.12 34.50
C ALA A 255 -2.30 13.34 33.58
N LEU A 256 -2.12 13.18 32.27
CA LEU A 256 -2.45 14.19 31.24
C LEU A 256 -3.92 14.16 30.80
N GLY A 257 -4.77 13.35 31.45
CA GLY A 257 -6.22 13.33 31.26
C GLY A 257 -6.72 12.37 30.18
N HIS A 258 -5.88 11.49 29.63
CA HIS A 258 -6.35 10.48 28.66
C HIS A 258 -7.01 9.30 29.36
N ALA A 259 -8.12 8.83 28.81
CA ALA A 259 -8.79 7.63 29.30
C ALA A 259 -7.99 6.34 28.98
N PRO A 260 -8.06 5.30 29.83
CA PRO A 260 -7.39 4.02 29.57
C PRO A 260 -7.73 3.42 28.19
N THR A 261 -8.96 3.57 27.74
CA THR A 261 -9.45 3.11 26.43
C THR A 261 -8.85 3.87 25.24
N GLN A 262 -8.41 5.12 25.45
CA GLN A 262 -7.67 5.88 24.44
C GLN A 262 -6.21 5.43 24.42
N ILE A 263 -5.58 5.30 25.60
CA ILE A 263 -4.18 4.90 25.75
C ILE A 263 -3.94 3.52 25.16
N SER A 264 -4.88 2.58 25.32
CA SER A 264 -4.79 1.21 24.79
C SER A 264 -4.80 1.14 23.25
N LYS A 265 -5.12 2.23 22.56
CA LYS A 265 -5.00 2.31 21.10
C LYS A 265 -3.56 2.43 20.61
N ILE A 266 -2.63 2.83 21.48
CA ILE A 266 -1.19 2.86 21.15
C ILE A 266 -0.60 1.48 21.38
N THR A 267 -0.01 0.91 20.35
CA THR A 267 0.71 -0.38 20.40
C THR A 267 2.13 -0.15 20.90
N CYS A 268 2.45 -0.65 22.10
CA CYS A 268 3.79 -0.60 22.67
C CYS A 268 4.05 -1.84 23.57
N PRO A 269 5.15 -2.57 23.37
CA PRO A 269 6.14 -2.46 22.29
C PRO A 269 5.54 -2.70 20.91
N ILE A 270 5.99 -1.96 19.91
CA ILE A 270 5.65 -2.28 18.52
C ILE A 270 6.65 -3.29 17.95
N GLY A 271 6.17 -4.17 17.08
CA GLY A 271 6.94 -5.25 16.48
C GLY A 271 6.97 -6.51 17.34
N ASP A 272 7.77 -7.48 16.90
CA ASP A 272 7.94 -8.75 17.59
C ASP A 272 9.32 -8.81 18.27
N PRO A 273 9.39 -8.84 19.61
CA PRO A 273 10.68 -8.91 20.34
C PRO A 273 11.45 -10.22 20.09
N ASN A 274 10.78 -11.29 19.61
CA ASN A 274 11.43 -12.56 19.29
C ASN A 274 12.31 -12.49 18.04
N LEU A 275 12.11 -11.50 17.17
CA LEU A 275 12.95 -11.29 15.98
C LEU A 275 14.33 -10.68 16.31
N GLY A 276 14.57 -10.32 17.57
CA GLY A 276 15.84 -9.76 18.02
C GLY A 276 15.87 -8.23 18.08
N LYS A 277 17.07 -7.68 18.38
CA LYS A 277 17.27 -6.25 18.65
C LYS A 277 18.00 -5.49 17.54
N GLN A 278 18.39 -6.16 16.47
CA GLN A 278 18.99 -5.50 15.31
C GLN A 278 17.98 -4.55 14.65
N PRO A 279 18.39 -3.35 14.19
CA PRO A 279 17.47 -2.39 13.58
C PRO A 279 16.61 -2.97 12.47
N ILE A 280 17.19 -3.83 11.62
CA ILE A 280 16.46 -4.49 10.53
C ILE A 280 15.43 -5.52 11.05
N SER A 281 15.76 -6.28 12.09
CA SER A 281 14.85 -7.25 12.71
C SER A 281 13.65 -6.54 13.34
N ILE A 282 13.90 -5.41 14.02
CA ILE A 282 12.84 -4.55 14.56
C ILE A 282 11.98 -4.01 13.41
N ALA A 283 12.59 -3.53 12.34
CA ALA A 283 11.86 -2.99 11.19
C ALA A 283 10.95 -4.03 10.54
N ILE A 284 11.40 -5.27 10.41
CA ILE A 284 10.58 -6.38 9.89
C ILE A 284 9.36 -6.60 10.79
N GLY A 285 9.54 -6.70 12.11
CA GLY A 285 8.42 -6.88 13.05
C GLY A 285 7.45 -5.71 13.07
N VAL A 286 7.95 -4.48 12.99
CA VAL A 286 7.13 -3.26 12.88
C VAL A 286 6.31 -3.25 11.59
N THR A 287 6.94 -3.57 10.47
CA THR A 287 6.28 -3.62 9.16
C THR A 287 5.23 -4.73 9.12
N GLN A 288 5.53 -5.89 9.70
CA GLN A 288 4.55 -6.96 9.85
C GLN A 288 3.31 -6.50 10.66
N ALA A 289 3.52 -5.83 11.80
CA ALA A 289 2.42 -5.32 12.63
C ALA A 289 1.56 -4.31 11.85
N LEU A 290 2.19 -3.40 11.10
CA LEU A 290 1.52 -2.42 10.25
C LEU A 290 0.69 -3.09 9.14
N LEU A 291 1.26 -4.04 8.40
CA LEU A 291 0.56 -4.78 7.36
C LEU A 291 -0.60 -5.60 7.93
N SER A 292 -0.41 -6.25 9.08
CA SER A 292 -1.47 -7.00 9.75
C SER A 292 -2.63 -6.09 10.18
N HIS A 293 -2.33 -4.88 10.68
CA HIS A 293 -3.36 -3.87 11.00
C HIS A 293 -4.16 -3.49 9.75
N ASN A 294 -3.48 -3.18 8.64
CA ASN A 294 -4.10 -2.77 7.38
C ASN A 294 -4.98 -3.90 6.80
N MET A 295 -4.55 -5.14 6.87
CA MET A 295 -5.34 -6.30 6.43
C MET A 295 -6.59 -6.50 7.29
N ASN A 296 -6.46 -6.40 8.62
CA ASN A 296 -7.57 -6.53 9.55
C ASN A 296 -8.60 -5.39 9.40
N ALA A 297 -8.15 -4.17 9.10
CA ALA A 297 -9.02 -3.04 8.81
C ALA A 297 -9.87 -3.30 7.55
N LYS A 298 -9.25 -3.81 6.47
CA LYS A 298 -9.94 -4.22 5.24
C LYS A 298 -10.97 -5.32 5.50
N THR A 299 -10.63 -6.33 6.30
CA THR A 299 -11.54 -7.45 6.63
C THR A 299 -12.73 -6.99 7.48
N ARG A 300 -12.51 -6.13 8.47
CA ARG A 300 -13.61 -5.54 9.29
C ARG A 300 -14.57 -4.71 8.46
N HIS A 301 -14.05 -3.95 7.50
CA HIS A 301 -14.88 -3.18 6.58
C HIS A 301 -15.75 -4.09 5.71
N ARG A 302 -15.22 -5.23 5.27
CA ARG A 302 -15.99 -6.27 4.54
C ARG A 302 -17.13 -6.87 5.37
N SER A 303 -16.85 -7.21 6.65
CA SER A 303 -17.84 -7.85 7.53
C SER A 303 -18.94 -6.90 8.02
N ALA A 304 -18.70 -5.60 8.06
CA ALA A 304 -19.68 -4.60 8.48
C ALA A 304 -20.72 -4.27 7.39
N LEU A 305 -20.58 -4.83 6.20
CA LEU A 305 -21.34 -4.53 4.98
C LEU A 305 -22.00 -5.78 4.37
N SER A 306 -21.76 -6.96 4.96
CA SER A 306 -22.51 -8.21 4.76
C SER A 306 -23.64 -8.34 5.77
#